data_fdcdc2a2faed4f36c2dd33bf51ef8f94
#
_entry.id   fdcdc2a2faed4f36c2dd33bf51ef8f94
#
_cell.length_a   1.000
_cell.length_b   1.000
_cell.length_c   1.000
_cell.angle_alpha   90.00
_cell.angle_beta   90.00
_cell.angle_gamma   90.00
#
_symmetry.space_group_name_H-M   'P 1'
#
loop_
_entity.id
_entity.type
_entity.pdbx_description
1 polymer ?
#
loop_
_entity_poly.entity_id
_entity_poly.type
_entity_poly.pdbx_seq_one_letter_code
_entity_poly.pdbx_strand_id
1 'polypeptide(L)'
;MLVTENDSILADYTHDFDYNQQVAALYGSYGREFGRFSGQVGLRGEFTLIDTYLSGTGQGSNQKYLDVFPTGHLNYSLTEIDQIQASYARRIRRPWYGQMAPFSSFNDDRNIRTGNPDLKPIYTDSYEMSYLRFWEKGNVNFTVYYRHSTDVIRNFTTVIGDISYSRPENFGISDDYGIELVEIGR
;
A
#
# COMPACT_ATOMS: atom_id res chain seq x y z
N MET A 1 49.88 -21.33 -8.01
CA MET A 1 48.97 -20.40 -7.28
C MET A 1 48.07 -19.77 -8.34
N LEU A 2 46.98 -20.45 -8.63
CA LEU A 2 45.99 -20.01 -9.59
C LEU A 2 44.99 -19.12 -8.79
N VAL A 3 45.19 -17.81 -8.85
CA VAL A 3 44.16 -16.86 -8.43
C VAL A 3 43.11 -16.90 -9.52
N THR A 4 41.97 -17.43 -9.22
CA THR A 4 40.87 -17.60 -10.14
C THR A 4 40.22 -16.24 -10.40
N GLU A 5 40.17 -15.83 -11.65
CA GLU A 5 39.37 -14.70 -12.14
C GLU A 5 37.91 -14.74 -11.70
N ASN A 6 37.43 -15.86 -11.19
CA ASN A 6 36.07 -16.05 -10.68
C ASN A 6 35.80 -15.35 -9.32
N ASP A 7 36.81 -15.16 -8.45
CA ASP A 7 36.59 -14.57 -7.14
C ASP A 7 36.33 -13.04 -7.21
N SER A 8 36.91 -12.37 -8.20
CA SER A 8 36.67 -10.94 -8.43
C SER A 8 35.27 -10.68 -8.99
N ILE A 9 34.77 -11.56 -9.86
CA ILE A 9 33.42 -11.45 -10.43
C ILE A 9 32.36 -11.69 -9.38
N LEU A 10 32.57 -12.61 -8.45
CA LEU A 10 31.62 -12.86 -7.34
C LEU A 10 31.58 -11.69 -6.36
N ALA A 11 32.70 -11.01 -6.11
CA ALA A 11 32.74 -9.82 -5.24
C ALA A 11 31.95 -8.64 -5.81
N ASP A 12 31.93 -8.46 -7.12
CA ASP A 12 31.17 -7.40 -7.80
C ASP A 12 29.63 -7.63 -7.77
N TYR A 13 29.19 -8.86 -7.50
CA TYR A 13 27.76 -9.20 -7.40
C TYR A 13 27.24 -9.35 -5.97
N THR A 14 28.12 -9.23 -4.97
CA THR A 14 27.71 -9.30 -3.56
C THR A 14 27.44 -7.89 -3.04
N HIS A 15 26.19 -7.50 -2.98
CA HIS A 15 25.75 -6.23 -2.42
C HIS A 15 24.93 -6.46 -1.15
N ASP A 16 25.36 -5.83 -0.06
CA ASP A 16 24.56 -5.75 1.16
C ASP A 16 23.70 -4.50 1.13
N PHE A 17 22.39 -4.69 1.22
CA PHE A 17 21.43 -3.60 1.29
C PHE A 17 20.80 -3.57 2.68
N ASP A 18 21.16 -2.55 3.43
CA ASP A 18 20.59 -2.26 4.72
C ASP A 18 19.29 -1.46 4.55
N TYR A 19 18.23 -1.95 5.16
CA TYR A 19 16.93 -1.29 5.20
C TYR A 19 16.47 -1.19 6.65
N ASN A 20 16.31 0.03 7.13
CA ASN A 20 15.78 0.30 8.47
C ASN A 20 14.53 1.19 8.35
N GLN A 21 13.42 0.72 8.90
CA GLN A 21 12.17 1.47 8.94
C GLN A 21 11.67 1.56 10.38
N GLN A 22 11.39 2.79 10.81
CA GLN A 22 10.78 3.08 12.11
C GLN A 22 9.49 3.85 11.90
N VAL A 23 8.43 3.42 12.58
CA VAL A 23 7.11 4.08 12.53
C VAL A 23 6.63 4.33 13.95
N ALA A 24 6.45 5.59 14.30
CA ALA A 24 5.75 5.99 15.52
C ALA A 24 4.33 6.43 15.17
N ALA A 25 3.33 5.95 15.89
CA ALA A 25 1.93 6.24 15.60
C ALA A 25 1.15 6.62 16.87
N LEU A 26 0.25 7.60 16.70
CA LEU A 26 -0.76 7.97 17.68
C LEU A 26 -2.14 7.84 17.05
N TYR A 27 -3.09 7.27 17.78
CA TYR A 27 -4.45 7.03 17.31
C TYR A 27 -5.47 7.48 18.35
N GLY A 28 -6.55 8.10 17.89
CA GLY A 28 -7.73 8.43 18.71
C GLY A 28 -9.01 8.20 17.91
N SER A 29 -10.07 7.78 18.59
CA SER A 29 -11.40 7.65 18.00
C SER A 29 -12.48 8.12 18.94
N TYR A 30 -13.58 8.60 18.36
CA TYR A 30 -14.78 9.00 19.07
C TYR A 30 -16.00 8.46 18.34
N GLY A 31 -16.89 7.81 19.07
CA GLY A 31 -18.15 7.29 18.55
C GLY A 31 -19.33 7.70 19.42
N ARG A 32 -20.48 7.90 18.78
CA ARG A 32 -21.73 8.25 19.47
C ARG A 32 -22.96 7.71 18.73
N GLU A 33 -23.99 7.40 19.51
CA GLU A 33 -25.30 7.00 19.03
C GLU A 33 -26.33 8.10 19.31
N PHE A 34 -27.21 8.35 18.33
CA PHE A 34 -28.29 9.33 18.41
C PHE A 34 -29.56 8.75 17.77
N GLY A 35 -30.35 8.07 18.57
CA GLY A 35 -31.56 7.44 18.10
C GLY A 35 -31.30 6.41 17.01
N ARG A 36 -31.66 6.70 15.76
CA ARG A 36 -31.43 5.82 14.61
C ARG A 36 -30.07 5.98 13.96
N PHE A 37 -29.29 6.97 14.37
CA PHE A 37 -27.95 7.21 13.87
C PHE A 37 -26.90 6.70 14.85
N SER A 38 -25.89 6.03 14.35
CA SER A 38 -24.63 5.83 15.06
C SER A 38 -23.47 6.24 14.18
N GLY A 39 -22.50 6.93 14.75
CA GLY A 39 -21.33 7.41 14.02
C GLY A 39 -20.06 7.23 14.82
N GLN A 40 -18.98 6.97 14.11
CA GLN A 40 -17.63 6.90 14.66
C GLN A 40 -16.67 7.63 13.73
N VAL A 41 -15.80 8.44 14.31
CA VAL A 41 -14.67 9.06 13.60
C VAL A 41 -13.38 8.67 14.29
N GLY A 42 -12.34 8.47 13.52
CA GLY A 42 -11.00 8.14 14.00
C GLY A 42 -9.95 8.95 13.27
N LEU A 43 -8.85 9.22 13.94
CA LEU A 43 -7.69 9.87 13.38
C LEU A 43 -6.44 9.17 13.87
N ARG A 44 -5.57 8.78 12.93
CA ARG A 44 -4.26 8.21 13.20
C ARG A 44 -3.20 9.09 12.55
N GLY A 45 -2.22 9.52 13.34
CA GLY A 45 -1.01 10.17 12.87
C GLY A 45 0.15 9.19 12.93
N GLU A 46 0.96 9.15 11.88
CA GLU A 46 2.17 8.33 11.79
C GLU A 46 3.37 9.18 11.40
N PHE A 47 4.44 9.05 12.15
CA PHE A 47 5.76 9.57 11.79
C PHE A 47 6.65 8.41 11.37
N THR A 48 7.15 8.46 10.15
CA THR A 48 7.95 7.40 9.54
C THR A 48 9.35 7.91 9.22
N LEU A 49 10.35 7.07 9.58
CA LEU A 49 11.75 7.20 9.19
C LEU A 49 12.12 5.96 8.38
N ILE A 50 12.72 6.15 7.21
CA ILE A 50 13.26 5.06 6.39
C ILE A 50 14.70 5.45 6.05
N ASP A 51 15.64 4.61 6.46
CA ASP A 51 17.04 4.70 6.12
C ASP A 51 17.44 3.50 5.28
N THR A 52 18.00 3.74 4.13
CA THR A 52 18.53 2.69 3.25
C THR A 52 19.99 2.96 2.95
N TYR A 53 20.79 1.91 2.88
CA TYR A 53 22.20 2.00 2.54
C TYR A 53 22.63 0.78 1.73
N LEU A 54 23.34 1.01 0.62
CA LEU A 54 23.92 -0.02 -0.22
C LEU A 54 25.43 -0.07 -0.01
N SER A 55 25.91 -1.14 0.61
CA SER A 55 27.32 -1.41 0.78
C SER A 55 27.98 -1.58 -0.60
N GLY A 56 29.17 -1.03 -0.76
CA GLY A 56 29.93 -1.11 -2.00
C GLY A 56 29.79 0.12 -2.91
N THR A 57 28.62 0.72 -3.06
CA THR A 57 28.47 1.98 -3.83
C THR A 57 28.37 3.22 -2.95
N GLY A 58 28.10 3.03 -1.66
CA GLY A 58 27.84 4.14 -0.71
C GLY A 58 26.52 4.87 -0.98
N GLN A 59 25.65 4.33 -1.82
CA GLN A 59 24.34 4.92 -2.11
C GLN A 59 23.39 4.65 -0.96
N GLY A 60 22.67 5.68 -0.52
CA GLY A 60 21.65 5.57 0.51
C GLY A 60 20.55 6.60 0.30
N SER A 61 19.38 6.35 0.87
CA SER A 61 18.27 7.27 0.89
C SER A 61 17.75 7.41 2.32
N ASN A 62 17.41 8.62 2.71
CA ASN A 62 16.80 8.91 4.01
C ASN A 62 15.46 9.60 3.75
N GLN A 63 14.37 8.94 4.09
CA GLN A 63 13.03 9.46 3.94
C GLN A 63 12.39 9.70 5.31
N LYS A 64 11.78 10.87 5.46
CA LYS A 64 11.06 11.29 6.68
C LYS A 64 9.73 11.89 6.28
N TYR A 65 8.65 11.37 6.83
CA TYR A 65 7.34 11.92 6.54
C TYR A 65 6.37 11.73 7.70
N LEU A 66 5.39 12.65 7.77
CA LEU A 66 4.29 12.63 8.71
C LEU A 66 2.99 12.45 7.92
N ASP A 67 2.26 11.41 8.25
CA ASP A 67 0.99 11.06 7.60
C ASP A 67 -0.17 11.11 8.57
N VAL A 68 -1.34 11.44 8.04
CA VAL A 68 -2.60 11.46 8.77
C VAL A 68 -3.61 10.60 8.06
N PHE A 69 -4.25 9.68 8.83
CA PHE A 69 -5.21 8.70 8.34
C PHE A 69 -6.55 8.89 9.03
N PRO A 70 -7.44 9.72 8.48
CA PRO A 70 -8.80 9.83 8.96
C PRO A 70 -9.61 8.58 8.60
N THR A 71 -10.54 8.21 9.50
CA THR A 71 -11.57 7.20 9.28
C THR A 71 -12.91 7.73 9.74
N GLY A 72 -13.97 7.30 9.09
CA GLY A 72 -15.33 7.65 9.47
C GLY A 72 -16.28 6.51 9.14
N HIS A 73 -17.20 6.23 10.07
CA HIS A 73 -18.28 5.29 9.87
C HIS A 73 -19.57 5.95 10.32
N LEU A 74 -20.60 5.82 9.50
CA LEU A 74 -21.96 6.28 9.81
C LEU A 74 -22.90 5.12 9.55
N ASN A 75 -23.77 4.83 10.50
CA ASN A 75 -24.85 3.85 10.37
C ASN A 75 -26.19 4.54 10.64
N TYR A 76 -27.17 4.25 9.80
CA TYR A 76 -28.54 4.72 9.95
C TYR A 76 -29.51 3.54 9.88
N SER A 77 -30.25 3.30 10.98
CA SER A 77 -31.28 2.28 11.06
C SER A 77 -32.58 2.84 10.46
N LEU A 78 -32.92 2.39 9.23
CA LEU A 78 -34.17 2.74 8.56
C LEU A 78 -35.35 2.14 9.30
N THR A 79 -35.21 0.84 9.64
CA THR A 79 -36.17 0.04 10.42
C THR A 79 -35.39 -0.80 11.44
N GLU A 80 -36.05 -1.72 12.14
CA GLU A 80 -35.40 -2.71 13.01
C GLU A 80 -34.58 -3.75 12.21
N ILE A 81 -34.87 -3.92 10.94
CA ILE A 81 -34.25 -4.92 10.07
C ILE A 81 -33.46 -4.33 8.90
N ASP A 82 -33.59 -3.03 8.63
CA ASP A 82 -32.94 -2.36 7.51
C ASP A 82 -31.98 -1.29 8.01
N GLN A 83 -30.75 -1.30 7.49
CA GLN A 83 -29.70 -0.34 7.84
C GLN A 83 -28.97 0.16 6.60
N ILE A 84 -28.59 1.42 6.60
CA ILE A 84 -27.64 2.01 5.64
C ILE A 84 -26.37 2.34 6.40
N GLN A 85 -25.23 1.95 5.81
CA GLN A 85 -23.90 2.27 6.34
C GLN A 85 -23.13 3.06 5.30
N ALA A 86 -22.34 4.04 5.74
CA ALA A 86 -21.38 4.74 4.93
C ALA A 86 -20.04 4.76 5.66
N SER A 87 -18.95 4.53 4.93
CA SER A 87 -17.62 4.57 5.51
C SER A 87 -16.62 5.29 4.62
N TYR A 88 -15.64 5.90 5.25
CA TYR A 88 -14.47 6.47 4.63
C TYR A 88 -13.22 6.05 5.40
N ALA A 89 -12.16 5.70 4.67
CA ALA A 89 -10.86 5.43 5.28
C ALA A 89 -9.73 5.80 4.31
N ARG A 90 -8.75 6.56 4.83
CA ARG A 90 -7.46 6.75 4.16
C ARG A 90 -6.46 5.73 4.66
N ARG A 91 -5.74 5.11 3.72
CA ARG A 91 -4.75 4.06 3.99
C ARG A 91 -3.45 4.35 3.27
N ILE A 92 -2.35 3.79 3.82
CA ILE A 92 -1.01 3.84 3.22
C ILE A 92 -0.54 2.42 2.92
N ARG A 93 0.13 2.27 1.78
CA ARG A 93 0.90 1.08 1.43
C ARG A 93 2.33 1.50 1.09
N ARG A 94 3.26 1.16 1.95
CA ARG A 94 4.68 1.45 1.77
C ARG A 94 5.32 0.48 0.78
N PRO A 95 6.33 0.92 0.00
CA PRO A 95 7.15 0.02 -0.79
C PRO A 95 7.79 -1.03 0.13
N TRP A 96 7.86 -2.27 -0.34
CA TRP A 96 8.63 -3.28 0.39
C TRP A 96 10.12 -3.18 0.03
N TYR A 97 10.99 -3.68 0.91
CA TYR A 97 12.44 -3.49 0.80
C TYR A 97 13.01 -3.90 -0.58
N GLY A 98 12.54 -5.00 -1.18
CA GLY A 98 13.02 -5.48 -2.47
C GLY A 98 12.63 -4.59 -3.66
N GLN A 99 11.60 -3.72 -3.52
CA GLN A 99 11.30 -2.69 -4.51
C GLN A 99 12.25 -1.49 -4.38
N MET A 100 12.82 -1.29 -3.20
CA MET A 100 13.72 -0.18 -2.91
C MET A 100 15.21 -0.53 -3.11
N ALA A 101 15.57 -1.81 -3.06
CA ALA A 101 16.94 -2.28 -3.17
C ALA A 101 17.54 -1.99 -4.55
N PRO A 102 18.53 -1.08 -4.68
CA PRO A 102 19.02 -0.58 -5.98
C PRO A 102 20.02 -1.47 -6.69
N PHE A 103 20.10 -2.75 -6.32
CA PHE A 103 20.96 -3.70 -7.02
C PHE A 103 20.21 -4.37 -8.15
N SER A 104 20.93 -4.65 -9.23
CA SER A 104 20.38 -5.34 -10.39
C SER A 104 20.19 -6.82 -10.10
N SER A 105 19.01 -7.34 -10.36
CA SER A 105 18.77 -8.78 -10.44
C SER A 105 18.61 -9.18 -11.89
N PHE A 106 19.31 -10.22 -12.28
CA PHE A 106 19.29 -10.75 -13.64
C PHE A 106 18.36 -11.96 -13.67
N ASN A 107 17.26 -11.87 -14.42
CA ASN A 107 16.46 -13.06 -14.74
C ASN A 107 17.11 -13.85 -15.88
N ASP A 108 17.73 -13.13 -16.80
CA ASP A 108 18.54 -13.61 -17.91
C ASP A 108 19.43 -12.45 -18.41
N ASP A 109 20.29 -12.71 -19.38
CA ASP A 109 21.25 -11.73 -19.93
C ASP A 109 20.60 -10.52 -20.63
N ARG A 110 19.29 -10.57 -20.87
CA ARG A 110 18.54 -9.52 -21.57
C ARG A 110 17.49 -8.83 -20.72
N ASN A 111 17.22 -9.33 -19.50
CA ASN A 111 16.19 -8.77 -18.60
C ASN A 111 16.78 -8.39 -17.25
N ILE A 112 17.11 -7.12 -17.11
CA ILE A 112 17.71 -6.54 -15.91
C ILE A 112 16.60 -5.85 -15.11
N ARG A 113 16.50 -6.18 -13.83
CA ARG A 113 15.61 -5.52 -12.89
C ARG A 113 16.42 -4.84 -11.80
N THR A 114 16.04 -3.60 -11.45
CA THR A 114 16.64 -2.85 -10.34
C THR A 114 15.54 -2.25 -9.49
N GLY A 115 15.79 -2.07 -8.20
CA GLY A 115 14.87 -1.37 -7.33
C GLY A 115 15.05 0.14 -7.40
N ASN A 116 14.23 0.86 -6.63
CA ASN A 116 14.21 2.32 -6.57
C ASN A 116 14.12 2.78 -5.12
N PRO A 117 15.22 3.26 -4.50
CA PRO A 117 15.22 3.71 -3.10
C PRO A 117 14.39 4.98 -2.87
N ASP A 118 14.02 5.71 -3.94
CA ASP A 118 13.25 6.96 -3.86
C ASP A 118 11.72 6.74 -3.98
N LEU A 119 11.27 5.48 -3.95
CA LEU A 119 9.85 5.17 -4.00
C LEU A 119 9.10 5.79 -2.83
N LYS A 120 7.96 6.44 -3.16
CA LYS A 120 7.01 6.97 -2.21
C LYS A 120 5.93 5.95 -1.88
N PRO A 121 5.29 6.04 -0.70
CA PRO A 121 4.13 5.24 -0.37
C PRO A 121 2.95 5.53 -1.31
N ILE A 122 2.10 4.52 -1.48
CA ILE A 122 0.81 4.65 -2.15
C ILE A 122 -0.23 5.02 -1.10
N TYR A 123 -1.03 6.04 -1.38
CA TYR A 123 -2.17 6.43 -0.55
C TYR A 123 -3.46 6.04 -1.23
N THR A 124 -4.38 5.46 -0.47
CA THR A 124 -5.69 5.07 -0.96
C THR A 124 -6.78 5.66 -0.09
N ASP A 125 -7.65 6.47 -0.71
CA ASP A 125 -8.89 6.95 -0.12
C ASP A 125 -10.03 5.99 -0.53
N SER A 126 -10.68 5.34 0.44
CA SER A 126 -11.74 4.37 0.22
C SER A 126 -13.07 4.93 0.74
N TYR A 127 -14.08 4.87 -0.11
CA TYR A 127 -15.46 5.25 0.18
C TYR A 127 -16.34 4.02 -0.04
N GLU A 128 -17.17 3.68 0.94
CA GLU A 128 -18.08 2.54 0.83
C GLU A 128 -19.45 2.93 1.35
N MET A 129 -20.50 2.46 0.67
CA MET A 129 -21.88 2.60 1.10
C MET A 129 -22.57 1.26 0.98
N SER A 130 -23.21 0.82 2.07
CA SER A 130 -23.84 -0.49 2.16
C SER A 130 -25.29 -0.35 2.61
N TYR A 131 -26.15 -1.21 2.06
CA TYR A 131 -27.50 -1.47 2.54
C TYR A 131 -27.55 -2.89 3.08
N LEU A 132 -27.97 -3.04 4.37
CA LEU A 132 -28.10 -4.30 5.05
C LEU A 132 -29.58 -4.53 5.39
N ARG A 133 -30.04 -5.74 5.10
CA ARG A 133 -31.37 -6.20 5.52
C ARG A 133 -31.25 -7.53 6.23
N PHE A 134 -31.88 -7.62 7.39
CA PHE A 134 -31.91 -8.80 8.24
C PHE A 134 -33.32 -9.44 8.23
N TRP A 135 -33.38 -10.76 8.34
CA TRP A 135 -34.60 -11.51 8.58
C TRP A 135 -34.28 -12.71 9.47
N GLU A 136 -35.29 -13.44 9.95
CA GLU A 136 -35.11 -14.52 10.94
C GLU A 136 -34.08 -15.59 10.56
N LYS A 137 -33.88 -15.85 9.26
CA LYS A 137 -33.01 -16.93 8.75
C LYS A 137 -31.79 -16.43 7.99
N GLY A 138 -31.52 -15.12 7.97
CA GLY A 138 -30.38 -14.63 7.23
C GLY A 138 -30.28 -13.12 7.14
N ASN A 139 -29.38 -12.67 6.29
CA ASN A 139 -29.22 -11.27 5.93
C ASN A 139 -28.72 -11.13 4.50
N VAL A 140 -28.96 -9.98 3.91
CA VAL A 140 -28.35 -9.54 2.66
C VAL A 140 -27.61 -8.23 2.91
N ASN A 141 -26.43 -8.13 2.32
CA ASN A 141 -25.64 -6.92 2.28
C ASN A 141 -25.33 -6.55 0.82
N PHE A 142 -25.77 -5.37 0.42
CA PHE A 142 -25.44 -4.76 -0.87
C PHE A 142 -24.51 -3.60 -0.63
N THR A 143 -23.30 -3.62 -1.22
CA THR A 143 -22.27 -2.61 -1.05
C THR A 143 -21.86 -2.03 -2.39
N VAL A 144 -21.74 -0.73 -2.46
CA VAL A 144 -21.05 -0.01 -3.54
C VAL A 144 -19.77 0.61 -2.96
N TYR A 145 -18.67 0.57 -3.72
CA TYR A 145 -17.42 1.13 -3.27
C TYR A 145 -16.69 1.92 -4.37
N TYR A 146 -15.90 2.88 -3.93
CA TYR A 146 -14.97 3.62 -4.75
C TYR A 146 -13.66 3.80 -3.98
N ARG A 147 -12.53 3.52 -4.66
CA ARG A 147 -11.18 3.68 -4.11
C ARG A 147 -10.34 4.50 -5.07
N HIS A 148 -9.75 5.55 -4.56
CA HIS A 148 -8.84 6.42 -5.28
C HIS A 148 -7.43 6.25 -4.71
N SER A 149 -6.49 5.78 -5.53
CA SER A 149 -5.09 5.57 -5.13
C SER A 149 -4.17 6.52 -5.88
N THR A 150 -3.29 7.19 -5.15
CA THR A 150 -2.24 8.07 -5.68
C THR A 150 -0.86 7.46 -5.50
N ASP A 151 0.12 7.94 -6.27
CA ASP A 151 1.51 7.45 -6.24
C ASP A 151 1.63 5.94 -6.47
N VAL A 152 0.78 5.38 -7.35
CA VAL A 152 0.76 3.95 -7.63
C VAL A 152 2.10 3.48 -8.17
N ILE A 153 2.68 2.45 -7.53
CA ILE A 153 3.96 1.89 -7.95
C ILE A 153 3.72 0.92 -9.10
N ARG A 154 4.37 1.17 -10.23
CA ARG A 154 4.38 0.31 -11.42
C ARG A 154 5.79 0.11 -11.94
N ASN A 155 6.04 -1.04 -12.54
CA ASN A 155 7.32 -1.28 -13.20
C ASN A 155 7.34 -0.52 -14.52
N PHE A 156 8.34 0.34 -14.66
CA PHE A 156 8.65 1.02 -15.91
C PHE A 156 9.78 0.26 -16.59
N THR A 157 9.58 -0.10 -17.87
CA THR A 157 10.54 -0.88 -18.63
C THR A 157 11.04 -0.06 -19.81
N THR A 158 12.35 0.10 -19.90
CA THR A 158 13.05 0.73 -21.04
C THR A 158 13.87 -0.33 -21.76
N VAL A 159 13.82 -0.34 -23.07
CA VAL A 159 14.63 -1.24 -23.92
C VAL A 159 15.76 -0.43 -24.55
N ILE A 160 17.01 -0.86 -24.32
CA ILE A 160 18.22 -0.25 -24.88
C ILE A 160 18.97 -1.34 -25.66
N GLY A 161 18.96 -1.24 -26.97
CA GLY A 161 19.45 -2.34 -27.83
C GLY A 161 18.57 -3.57 -27.65
N ASP A 162 19.19 -4.70 -27.28
CA ASP A 162 18.48 -5.97 -27.00
C ASP A 162 18.23 -6.23 -25.51
N ILE A 163 18.51 -5.25 -24.64
CA ILE A 163 18.40 -5.38 -23.19
C ILE A 163 17.21 -4.60 -22.66
N SER A 164 16.40 -5.25 -21.85
CA SER A 164 15.23 -4.71 -21.15
C SER A 164 15.62 -4.33 -19.70
N TYR A 165 15.45 -3.07 -19.34
CA TYR A 165 15.67 -2.53 -17.99
C TYR A 165 14.33 -2.24 -17.35
N SER A 166 14.01 -2.91 -16.25
CA SER A 166 12.77 -2.73 -15.52
C SER A 166 13.04 -2.18 -14.11
N ARG A 167 12.36 -1.07 -13.76
CA ARG A 167 12.48 -0.39 -12.47
C ARG A 167 11.09 0.00 -11.95
N PRO A 168 10.78 -0.18 -10.66
CA PRO A 168 9.55 0.32 -10.08
C PRO A 168 9.61 1.85 -9.92
N GLU A 169 8.51 2.53 -10.29
CA GLU A 169 8.35 3.97 -10.16
C GLU A 169 6.95 4.32 -9.67
N ASN A 170 6.80 5.45 -8.97
CA ASN A 170 5.51 5.99 -8.64
C ASN A 170 4.93 6.65 -9.88
N PHE A 171 3.94 6.01 -10.49
CA PHE A 171 3.36 6.46 -11.74
C PHE A 171 1.83 6.43 -11.73
N GLY A 172 1.27 7.63 -11.65
CA GLY A 172 -0.15 7.85 -11.88
C GLY A 172 -1.06 7.57 -10.69
N ILE A 173 -2.33 7.47 -11.01
CA ILE A 173 -3.44 7.21 -10.11
C ILE A 173 -4.14 5.92 -10.52
N SER A 174 -4.89 5.32 -9.60
CA SER A 174 -5.81 4.21 -9.88
C SER A 174 -7.16 4.51 -9.24
N ASP A 175 -8.21 4.34 -10.01
CA ASP A 175 -9.59 4.43 -9.56
C ASP A 175 -10.24 3.06 -9.69
N ASP A 176 -10.62 2.48 -8.53
CA ASP A 176 -11.26 1.18 -8.45
C ASP A 176 -12.67 1.37 -7.88
N TYR A 177 -13.67 0.87 -8.58
CA TYR A 177 -15.07 0.93 -8.13
C TYR A 177 -15.80 -0.37 -8.47
N GLY A 178 -16.82 -0.67 -7.69
CA GLY A 178 -17.60 -1.87 -7.91
C GLY A 178 -18.79 -1.98 -6.97
N ILE A 179 -19.48 -3.09 -7.15
CA ILE A 179 -20.61 -3.50 -6.33
C ILE A 179 -20.36 -4.91 -5.80
N GLU A 180 -20.82 -5.16 -4.59
CA GLU A 180 -20.75 -6.46 -3.94
C GLU A 180 -22.14 -6.81 -3.37
N LEU A 181 -22.59 -8.04 -3.57
CA LEU A 181 -23.80 -8.58 -2.98
C LEU A 181 -23.43 -9.85 -2.21
N VAL A 182 -23.69 -9.83 -0.92
CA VAL A 182 -23.47 -10.97 -0.03
C VAL A 182 -24.79 -11.35 0.60
N GLU A 183 -25.20 -12.62 0.46
CA GLU A 183 -26.34 -13.21 1.13
C GLU A 183 -25.88 -14.32 2.05
N ILE A 184 -26.33 -14.29 3.30
CA ILE A 184 -26.08 -15.32 4.30
C ILE A 184 -27.42 -15.84 4.75
N GLY A 185 -27.72 -17.10 4.41
CA GLY A 185 -28.91 -17.85 4.85
C GLY A 185 -28.52 -19.00 5.79
N ARG A 186 -29.44 -19.39 6.67
CA ARG A 186 -29.34 -20.58 7.52
C ARG A 186 -30.39 -21.59 7.12
#